data_419106921c44610594364e02e046927f
#
_entry.id   419106921c44610594364e02e046927f
#
_cell.length_a   1.000
_cell.length_b   1.000
_cell.length_c   1.000
_cell.angle_alpha   90.00
_cell.angle_beta   90.00
_cell.angle_gamma   90.00
#
_symmetry.space_group_name_H-M   'P 1'
#
loop_
_entity.id
_entity.type
_entity.pdbx_description
1 polymer ?
#
loop_
_entity_poly.entity_id
_entity_poly.type
_entity_poly.pdbx_seq_one_letter_code
_entity_poly.pdbx_strand_id
1 'polypeptide(L)'
;GVLDGGQAVGDDKAGAAFHQAVHGGLDALLGAAALGDIGHLFPDNDPAYAGADSLALLRAVTARLHAAGYMVGNLDCTVLAQAPKLAPHIAQMRRNLAQCMDVDVDRVSVKATTEEGLGFTGAREGIAAHAVVLIERVS
;
A
#
# COMPACT_ATOMS: atom_id res chain seq x y z
N GLY A 1 11.22 0.29 11.41
CA GLY A 1 12.32 1.15 11.01
C GLY A 1 11.87 2.31 10.16
N VAL A 2 12.81 3.13 9.77
CA VAL A 2 12.54 4.27 8.88
C VAL A 2 12.52 3.75 7.46
N LEU A 3 11.45 4.04 6.76
CA LEU A 3 11.29 3.66 5.37
C LEU A 3 11.79 4.79 4.48
N ASP A 4 12.30 4.43 3.32
CA ASP A 4 12.86 5.40 2.40
C ASP A 4 11.81 6.43 1.99
N GLY A 5 12.09 7.71 2.26
CA GLY A 5 11.21 8.83 1.94
C GLY A 5 9.97 8.95 2.80
N GLY A 6 9.86 8.13 3.86
CA GLY A 6 8.71 8.18 4.76
C GLY A 6 9.13 8.07 6.20
N GLN A 7 8.17 8.26 7.08
CA GLN A 7 8.36 8.10 8.52
C GLN A 7 8.01 6.67 8.93
N ALA A 8 8.67 6.17 9.97
CA ALA A 8 8.30 4.89 10.52
C ALA A 8 6.84 4.91 11.01
N VAL A 9 6.14 3.80 10.83
CA VAL A 9 4.75 3.65 11.24
C VAL A 9 4.71 2.78 12.48
N GLY A 10 4.56 3.43 13.63
CA GLY A 10 4.23 2.80 14.89
C GLY A 10 5.09 1.61 15.30
N ASP A 11 4.44 0.62 15.88
CA ASP A 11 5.08 -0.60 16.35
C ASP A 11 5.14 -1.65 15.22
N ASP A 12 5.68 -2.82 15.54
CA ASP A 12 5.88 -3.89 14.56
C ASP A 12 4.58 -4.35 13.91
N LYS A 13 3.49 -4.38 14.69
CA LYS A 13 2.20 -4.82 14.16
C LYS A 13 1.58 -3.77 13.24
N ALA A 14 1.70 -2.50 13.61
CA ALA A 14 1.26 -1.42 12.73
C ALA A 14 2.11 -1.37 11.47
N GLY A 15 3.41 -1.64 11.60
CA GLY A 15 4.30 -1.74 10.44
C GLY A 15 3.89 -2.86 9.51
N ALA A 16 3.51 -4.02 10.04
CA ALA A 16 3.04 -5.14 9.23
C ALA A 16 1.73 -4.80 8.51
N ALA A 17 0.81 -4.12 9.19
CA ALA A 17 -0.43 -3.67 8.58
C ALA A 17 -0.17 -2.67 7.46
N PHE A 18 0.76 -1.75 7.67
CA PHE A 18 1.14 -0.79 6.65
C PHE A 18 1.78 -1.46 5.45
N HIS A 19 2.63 -2.47 5.70
CA HIS A 19 3.24 -3.25 4.62
C HIS A 19 2.16 -3.88 3.73
N GLN A 20 1.11 -4.45 4.31
CA GLN A 20 0.01 -5.02 3.55
C GLN A 20 -0.75 -3.95 2.78
N ALA A 21 -0.94 -2.77 3.38
CA ALA A 21 -1.59 -1.66 2.69
C ALA A 21 -0.80 -1.20 1.47
N VAL A 22 0.52 -1.11 1.60
CA VAL A 22 1.39 -0.73 0.49
C VAL A 22 1.29 -1.75 -0.65
N HIS A 23 1.37 -3.04 -0.31
CA HIS A 23 1.26 -4.09 -1.33
C HIS A 23 -0.11 -4.09 -2.00
N GLY A 24 -1.18 -3.90 -1.25
CA GLY A 24 -2.51 -3.76 -1.83
C GLY A 24 -2.57 -2.61 -2.82
N GLY A 25 -1.99 -1.47 -2.45
CA GLY A 25 -1.96 -0.30 -3.32
C GLY A 25 -1.19 -0.53 -4.61
N LEU A 26 0.01 -1.09 -4.50
CA LEU A 26 0.82 -1.31 -5.70
C LEU A 26 0.21 -2.36 -6.64
N ASP A 27 -0.39 -3.41 -6.10
CA ASP A 27 -1.09 -4.39 -6.93
C ASP A 27 -2.27 -3.77 -7.66
N ALA A 28 -3.03 -2.91 -6.96
CA ALA A 28 -4.15 -2.22 -7.58
C ALA A 28 -3.70 -1.29 -8.69
N LEU A 29 -2.60 -0.57 -8.50
CA LEU A 29 -2.06 0.32 -9.54
C LEU A 29 -1.63 -0.47 -10.76
N LEU A 30 -0.92 -1.57 -10.56
CA LEU A 30 -0.49 -2.42 -11.67
C LEU A 30 -1.69 -3.01 -12.42
N GLY A 31 -2.70 -3.46 -11.68
CA GLY A 31 -3.89 -4.01 -12.29
C GLY A 31 -4.68 -2.96 -13.08
N ALA A 32 -4.81 -1.76 -12.54
CA ALA A 32 -5.55 -0.68 -13.20
C ALA A 32 -4.91 -0.29 -14.54
N ALA A 33 -3.59 -0.35 -14.64
CA ALA A 33 -2.86 -0.01 -15.86
C ALA A 33 -2.59 -1.24 -16.74
N ALA A 34 -3.04 -2.42 -16.31
CA ALA A 34 -2.83 -3.69 -17.00
C ALA A 34 -1.33 -3.97 -17.24
N LEU A 35 -0.51 -3.66 -16.24
CA LEU A 35 0.93 -3.85 -16.33
C LEU A 35 1.40 -5.20 -15.76
N GLY A 36 0.47 -6.04 -15.33
CA GLY A 36 0.81 -7.33 -14.75
C GLY A 36 0.98 -7.25 -13.24
N ASP A 37 1.71 -8.20 -12.69
CA ASP A 37 1.97 -8.23 -11.26
C ASP A 37 3.42 -7.83 -10.96
N ILE A 38 3.73 -7.75 -9.68
CA ILE A 38 5.07 -7.36 -9.22
C ILE A 38 6.15 -8.30 -9.76
N GLY A 39 5.88 -9.60 -9.75
CA GLY A 39 6.86 -10.57 -10.26
C GLY A 39 7.12 -10.43 -11.74
N HIS A 40 6.11 -10.02 -12.49
CA HIS A 40 6.24 -9.80 -13.92
C HIS A 40 7.12 -8.58 -14.23
N LEU A 41 6.92 -7.48 -13.49
CA LEU A 41 7.68 -6.24 -13.71
C LEU A 41 9.07 -6.28 -13.11
N PHE A 42 9.24 -7.01 -12.02
CA PHE A 42 10.50 -7.10 -11.30
C PHE A 42 10.83 -8.57 -11.07
N PRO A 43 11.21 -9.30 -12.15
CA PRO A 43 11.43 -10.75 -12.05
C PRO A 43 12.54 -11.13 -11.09
N ASP A 44 13.47 -10.22 -10.84
CA ASP A 44 14.53 -10.39 -9.86
C ASP A 44 14.17 -9.78 -8.53
N ASN A 45 12.87 -9.71 -8.23
CA ASN A 45 12.39 -9.16 -6.99
C ASN A 45 12.96 -9.94 -5.82
N ASP A 46 13.99 -9.39 -5.23
CA ASP A 46 14.75 -10.00 -4.15
C ASP A 46 13.87 -10.09 -2.90
N PRO A 47 13.99 -11.16 -2.10
CA PRO A 47 13.36 -11.20 -0.80
C PRO A 47 13.64 -9.98 0.07
N ALA A 48 14.70 -9.22 -0.19
CA ALA A 48 14.97 -7.96 0.49
C ALA A 48 13.84 -6.95 0.33
N TYR A 49 13.09 -7.02 -0.76
CA TYR A 49 11.93 -6.15 -0.96
C TYR A 49 10.70 -6.57 -0.16
N ALA A 50 10.75 -7.75 0.44
CA ALA A 50 9.59 -8.28 1.13
C ALA A 50 9.27 -7.56 2.45
N GLY A 51 10.18 -6.75 2.94
CA GLY A 51 10.00 -6.07 4.22
C GLY A 51 10.11 -4.57 4.12
N ALA A 52 11.26 -4.04 4.49
CA ALA A 52 11.47 -2.62 4.70
C ALA A 52 11.33 -1.76 3.44
N ASP A 53 11.46 -2.35 2.25
CA ASP A 53 11.52 -1.60 1.00
C ASP A 53 10.22 -1.57 0.22
N SER A 54 9.08 -1.85 0.87
CA SER A 54 7.79 -1.83 0.18
C SER A 54 7.47 -0.44 -0.39
N LEU A 55 7.86 0.64 0.30
CA LEU A 55 7.65 1.98 -0.23
C LEU A 55 8.52 2.25 -1.46
N ALA A 56 9.73 1.70 -1.49
CA ALA A 56 10.57 1.80 -2.69
C ALA A 56 9.93 1.09 -3.87
N LEU A 57 9.32 -0.07 -3.64
CA LEU A 57 8.55 -0.75 -4.68
C LEU A 57 7.37 0.08 -5.16
N LEU A 58 6.66 0.72 -4.24
CA LEU A 58 5.53 1.56 -4.61
C LEU A 58 5.98 2.75 -5.47
N ARG A 59 7.13 3.35 -5.13
CA ARG A 59 7.70 4.40 -5.98
C ARG A 59 8.05 3.89 -7.36
N ALA A 60 8.65 2.70 -7.44
CA ALA A 60 9.02 2.10 -8.73
C ALA A 60 7.79 1.81 -9.58
N VAL A 61 6.73 1.29 -8.96
CA VAL A 61 5.46 1.04 -9.65
C VAL A 61 4.85 2.34 -10.14
N THR A 62 4.87 3.38 -9.30
CA THR A 62 4.35 4.70 -9.69
C THR A 62 5.12 5.28 -10.88
N ALA A 63 6.45 5.12 -10.87
CA ALA A 63 7.27 5.57 -12.00
C ALA A 63 6.92 4.81 -13.29
N ARG A 64 6.66 3.51 -13.20
CA ARG A 64 6.23 2.73 -14.36
C ARG A 64 4.86 3.18 -14.86
N LEU A 65 3.97 3.53 -13.93
CA LEU A 65 2.65 4.04 -14.27
C LEU A 65 2.78 5.35 -15.04
N HIS A 66 3.61 6.27 -14.55
CA HIS A 66 3.85 7.55 -15.24
C HIS A 66 4.48 7.33 -16.62
N ALA A 67 5.43 6.41 -16.73
CA ALA A 67 6.06 6.10 -18.02
C ALA A 67 5.07 5.51 -19.02
N ALA A 68 4.03 4.83 -18.52
CA ALA A 68 2.98 4.27 -19.37
C ALA A 68 1.89 5.31 -19.72
N GLY A 69 2.00 6.53 -19.24
CA GLY A 69 1.08 7.62 -19.59
C GLY A 69 -0.08 7.79 -18.63
N TYR A 70 0.07 7.33 -17.39
CA TYR A 70 -0.97 7.45 -16.38
C TYR A 70 -0.47 8.20 -15.16
N MET A 71 -1.40 8.69 -14.37
CA MET A 71 -1.12 9.22 -13.04
C MET A 71 -2.16 8.68 -12.07
N VAL A 72 -1.83 8.68 -10.79
CA VAL A 72 -2.77 8.24 -9.77
C VAL A 72 -3.79 9.34 -9.54
N GLY A 73 -5.08 8.99 -9.62
CA GLY A 73 -6.16 9.90 -9.28
C GLY A 73 -6.45 9.84 -7.78
N ASN A 74 -6.75 8.65 -7.28
CA ASN A 74 -6.93 8.44 -5.84
C ASN A 74 -6.74 6.97 -5.48
N LEU A 75 -6.55 6.73 -4.19
CA LEU A 75 -6.43 5.38 -3.63
C LEU A 75 -7.33 5.28 -2.41
N ASP A 76 -8.07 4.18 -2.32
CA ASP A 76 -8.79 3.81 -1.11
C ASP A 76 -8.32 2.42 -0.69
N CYS A 77 -7.75 2.34 0.50
CA CYS A 77 -7.21 1.11 1.05
C CYS A 77 -7.94 0.75 2.33
N THR A 78 -8.34 -0.51 2.45
CA THR A 78 -8.96 -1.05 3.65
C THR A 78 -8.07 -2.14 4.21
N VAL A 79 -7.63 -1.98 5.45
CA VAL A 79 -6.82 -2.96 6.15
C VAL A 79 -7.73 -3.77 7.07
N LEU A 80 -7.67 -5.08 6.93
CA LEU A 80 -8.42 -6.01 7.77
C LEU A 80 -7.47 -6.60 8.78
N ALA A 81 -7.70 -6.30 10.06
CA ALA A 81 -6.85 -6.77 11.13
C ALA A 81 -7.66 -6.79 12.43
N GLN A 82 -7.55 -7.87 13.20
CA GLN A 82 -8.19 -7.94 14.50
C GLN A 82 -7.44 -7.04 15.49
N ALA A 83 -6.15 -7.01 15.40
CA ALA A 83 -5.23 -6.18 16.13
C ALA A 83 -4.06 -5.91 15.20
N PRO A 84 -3.36 -4.79 15.34
CA PRO A 84 -3.42 -3.74 16.34
C PRO A 84 -4.49 -2.70 16.04
N LYS A 85 -4.66 -1.77 17.00
CA LYS A 85 -5.45 -0.58 16.71
C LYS A 85 -4.64 0.33 15.80
N LEU A 86 -5.18 0.62 14.64
CA LEU A 86 -4.47 1.37 13.62
C LEU A 86 -4.80 2.85 13.58
N ALA A 87 -5.87 3.26 14.26
CA ALA A 87 -6.34 4.65 14.20
C ALA A 87 -5.22 5.68 14.46
N PRO A 88 -4.33 5.50 15.45
CA PRO A 88 -3.26 6.48 15.68
C PRO A 88 -2.25 6.57 14.54
N HIS A 89 -2.21 5.58 13.65
CA HIS A 89 -1.21 5.49 12.59
C HIS A 89 -1.75 5.83 11.20
N ILE A 90 -3.06 5.99 11.06
CA ILE A 90 -3.70 6.18 9.75
C ILE A 90 -3.16 7.42 9.04
N ALA A 91 -3.04 8.53 9.76
CA ALA A 91 -2.58 9.78 9.14
C ALA A 91 -1.17 9.64 8.56
N GLN A 92 -0.27 8.96 9.29
CA GLN A 92 1.08 8.74 8.81
C GLN A 92 1.10 7.77 7.62
N MET A 93 0.28 6.74 7.66
CA MET A 93 0.15 5.81 6.55
C MET A 93 -0.28 6.54 5.27
N ARG A 94 -1.27 7.41 5.38
CA ARG A 94 -1.75 8.19 4.25
C ARG A 94 -0.66 9.08 3.66
N ARG A 95 0.10 9.75 4.53
CA ARG A 95 1.19 10.62 4.08
C ARG A 95 2.27 9.84 3.36
N ASN A 96 2.64 8.68 3.89
CA ASN A 96 3.67 7.84 3.27
C ASN A 96 3.23 7.35 1.89
N LEU A 97 1.98 6.91 1.78
CA LEU A 97 1.44 6.46 0.49
C LEU A 97 1.36 7.60 -0.52
N ALA A 98 0.84 8.75 -0.09
CA ALA A 98 0.68 9.90 -0.98
C ALA A 98 2.03 10.37 -1.51
N GLN A 99 3.04 10.40 -0.66
CA GLN A 99 4.38 10.81 -1.05
C GLN A 99 4.96 9.88 -2.12
N CYS A 100 4.77 8.57 -1.93
CA CYS A 100 5.29 7.59 -2.89
C CYS A 100 4.55 7.63 -4.23
N MET A 101 3.28 7.99 -4.22
CA MET A 101 2.46 8.05 -5.43
C MET A 101 2.44 9.44 -6.07
N ASP A 102 3.11 10.41 -5.44
CA ASP A 102 3.19 11.79 -5.94
C ASP A 102 1.81 12.43 -6.08
N VAL A 103 1.00 12.30 -5.04
CA VAL A 103 -0.34 12.90 -4.97
C VAL A 103 -0.52 13.59 -3.63
N ASP A 104 -1.50 14.47 -3.55
CA ASP A 104 -1.89 15.08 -2.29
C ASP A 104 -2.51 14.03 -1.36
N VAL A 105 -2.31 14.21 -0.06
CA VAL A 105 -2.80 13.27 0.93
C VAL A 105 -4.32 13.16 0.94
N ASP A 106 -5.03 14.17 0.50
CA ASP A 106 -6.49 14.13 0.42
C ASP A 106 -7.00 13.17 -0.68
N ARG A 107 -6.11 12.66 -1.53
CA ARG A 107 -6.45 11.64 -2.53
C ARG A 107 -6.18 10.23 -2.04
N VAL A 108 -5.77 10.06 -0.80
CA VAL A 108 -5.42 8.76 -0.22
C VAL A 108 -6.28 8.52 1.01
N SER A 109 -7.03 7.44 0.98
CA SER A 109 -7.83 6.99 2.12
C SER A 109 -7.28 5.67 2.64
N VAL A 110 -7.15 5.55 3.94
CA VAL A 110 -6.80 4.30 4.60
C VAL A 110 -7.79 4.08 5.73
N LYS A 111 -8.44 2.93 5.71
CA LYS A 111 -9.40 2.53 6.74
C LYS A 111 -8.96 1.22 7.34
N ALA A 112 -9.29 1.01 8.59
CA ALA A 112 -9.05 -0.26 9.25
C ALA A 112 -10.37 -0.83 9.74
N THR A 113 -10.55 -2.12 9.59
CA THR A 113 -11.73 -2.81 10.04
C THR A 113 -11.35 -4.19 10.56
N THR A 114 -12.26 -4.80 11.31
CA THR A 114 -12.08 -6.16 11.80
C THR A 114 -13.14 -7.06 11.20
N GLU A 115 -12.92 -8.36 11.27
CA GLU A 115 -13.91 -9.36 10.88
C GLU A 115 -14.62 -9.92 12.10
N GLU A 116 -14.46 -9.29 13.26
CA GLU A 116 -15.17 -9.60 14.50
C GLU A 116 -15.07 -11.07 14.91
N GLY A 117 -13.86 -11.63 14.78
CA GLY A 117 -13.61 -13.01 15.14
C GLY A 117 -13.89 -14.03 14.05
N LEU A 118 -14.28 -13.58 12.87
CA LEU A 118 -14.56 -14.45 11.73
C LEU A 118 -13.39 -14.47 10.78
N GLY A 119 -13.16 -15.62 10.14
CA GLY A 119 -12.09 -15.79 9.18
C GLY A 119 -10.71 -15.75 9.82
N PHE A 120 -9.67 -15.79 9.00
CA PHE A 120 -8.31 -15.85 9.51
C PHE A 120 -7.87 -14.51 10.15
N THR A 121 -8.32 -13.38 9.63
CA THR A 121 -8.01 -12.10 10.22
C THR A 121 -8.78 -11.89 11.51
N GLY A 122 -10.04 -12.26 11.55
CA GLY A 122 -10.86 -12.17 12.74
C GLY A 122 -10.36 -13.05 13.87
N ALA A 123 -9.71 -14.15 13.54
CA ALA A 123 -9.08 -15.04 14.52
C ALA A 123 -7.68 -14.60 14.90
N ARG A 124 -7.23 -13.43 14.46
CA ARG A 124 -5.89 -12.88 14.71
C ARG A 124 -4.79 -13.70 14.06
N GLU A 125 -5.13 -14.41 13.00
CA GLU A 125 -4.17 -15.27 12.30
C GLU A 125 -3.42 -14.53 11.21
N GLY A 126 -3.82 -13.28 10.90
CA GLY A 126 -3.14 -12.53 9.85
C GLY A 126 -3.72 -11.14 9.66
N ILE A 127 -3.12 -10.45 8.70
CA ILE A 127 -3.51 -9.11 8.29
C ILE A 127 -3.68 -9.14 6.78
N ALA A 128 -4.76 -8.56 6.30
CA ALA A 128 -5.00 -8.45 4.86
C ALA A 128 -5.32 -7.00 4.52
N ALA A 129 -5.18 -6.64 3.25
CA ALA A 129 -5.57 -5.32 2.79
C ALA A 129 -6.17 -5.43 1.40
N HIS A 130 -7.14 -4.58 1.14
CA HIS A 130 -7.76 -4.42 -0.17
C HIS A 130 -7.62 -2.97 -0.58
N ALA A 131 -7.34 -2.74 -1.85
CA ALA A 131 -7.21 -1.38 -2.37
C ALA A 131 -7.98 -1.23 -3.66
N VAL A 132 -8.55 -0.06 -3.83
CA VAL A 132 -9.19 0.36 -5.08
C VAL A 132 -8.53 1.68 -5.48
N VAL A 133 -8.13 1.77 -6.72
CA VAL A 133 -7.47 2.97 -7.23
C VAL A 133 -8.20 3.47 -8.46
N LEU A 134 -8.12 4.78 -8.65
CA LEU A 134 -8.48 5.41 -9.91
C LEU A 134 -7.19 5.97 -10.50
N ILE A 135 -6.90 5.59 -11.74
CA ILE A 135 -5.79 6.18 -12.47
C ILE A 135 -6.35 7.02 -13.61
N GLU A 136 -5.59 8.01 -14.02
CA GLU A 136 -5.99 8.93 -15.08
C GLU A 136 -4.93 8.91 -16.16
N ARG A 137 -5.39 8.96 -17.41
CA ARG A 137 -4.47 9.06 -18.53
C ARG A 137 -3.95 10.48 -18.60
N VAL A 138 -2.63 10.61 -18.76
CA VAL A 138 -2.00 11.91 -18.95
C VAL A 138 -1.91 12.17 -20.45
N SER A 139 -2.50 13.25 -20.88
CA SER A 139 -2.49 13.63 -22.29
C SER A 139 -1.21 14.37 -22.69
#